data_c38c78c22a376c740907f179136538bd
#
_entry.id   c38c78c22a376c740907f179136538bd
#
_cell.length_a   1.000
_cell.length_b   1.000
_cell.length_c   1.000
_cell.angle_alpha   90.00
_cell.angle_beta   90.00
_cell.angle_gamma   90.00
#
_symmetry.space_group_name_H-M   'P 1'
#
loop_
_entity.id
_entity.type
_entity.pdbx_description
1 polymer ?
#
loop_
_entity_poly.entity_id
_entity_poly.type
_entity_poly.pdbx_seq_one_letter_code
_entity_poly.pdbx_strand_id
1 'polypeptide(L)'
;MTPDEVGQYAESLPGVRRKGTADQPAWYVRDRLVARLVDPQTLVIRVPLPRREALLEAHPDGFGVPPRMEAHHKVEAYLSRADPGAVREAIDLAWEMQRR
;
A
#
# COMPACT_ATOMS: atom_id res chain seq x y z
N MET A 1 -1.34 -11.86 1.95
CA MET A 1 -2.72 -11.29 1.98
C MET A 1 -3.36 -11.41 0.62
N THR A 2 -4.66 -11.59 0.61
CA THR A 2 -5.45 -11.53 -0.61
C THR A 2 -5.93 -10.08 -0.84
N PRO A 3 -6.36 -9.73 -2.07
CA PRO A 3 -6.97 -8.42 -2.31
C PRO A 3 -8.15 -8.11 -1.38
N ASP A 4 -8.99 -9.11 -1.07
CA ASP A 4 -10.11 -8.90 -0.15
C ASP A 4 -9.63 -8.57 1.26
N GLU A 5 -8.60 -9.24 1.73
CA GLU A 5 -8.02 -8.95 3.04
C GLU A 5 -7.39 -7.55 3.10
N VAL A 6 -6.74 -7.13 2.01
CA VAL A 6 -6.23 -5.77 1.89
C VAL A 6 -7.37 -4.76 2.05
N GLY A 7 -8.46 -4.98 1.30
CA GLY A 7 -9.63 -4.10 1.35
C GLY A 7 -10.26 -4.05 2.73
N GLN A 8 -10.44 -5.21 3.38
CA GLN A 8 -10.99 -5.28 4.72
C GLN A 8 -10.14 -4.48 5.70
N TYR A 9 -8.84 -4.63 5.63
CA TYR A 9 -7.93 -3.91 6.52
C TYR A 9 -7.97 -2.40 6.26
N ALA A 10 -7.77 -2.00 5.00
CA ALA A 10 -7.73 -0.58 4.65
C ALA A 10 -9.05 0.13 5.01
N GLU A 11 -10.18 -0.51 4.74
CA GLU A 11 -11.50 0.07 5.01
C GLU A 11 -11.85 0.07 6.50
N SER A 12 -11.10 -0.66 7.33
CA SER A 12 -11.25 -0.60 8.78
C SER A 12 -10.64 0.67 9.38
N LEU A 13 -9.74 1.33 8.65
CA LEU A 13 -9.11 2.55 9.14
C LEU A 13 -10.05 3.74 9.00
N PRO A 14 -10.08 4.64 10.00
CA PRO A 14 -11.01 5.78 9.99
C PRO A 14 -10.90 6.63 8.72
N GLY A 15 -12.04 6.91 8.10
CA GLY A 15 -12.12 7.81 6.95
C GLY A 15 -11.68 7.23 5.63
N VAL A 16 -11.23 5.99 5.59
CA VAL A 16 -10.81 5.35 4.33
C VAL A 16 -12.03 4.98 3.50
N ARG A 17 -11.99 5.31 2.21
CA ARG A 17 -13.04 4.97 1.25
C ARG A 17 -12.44 4.20 0.08
N ARG A 18 -13.18 3.20 -0.37
CA ARG A 18 -12.85 2.47 -1.58
C ARG A 18 -13.31 3.24 -2.80
N LYS A 19 -12.42 3.36 -3.79
CA LYS A 19 -12.69 3.94 -5.12
C LYS A 19 -12.04 3.02 -6.16
N GLY A 20 -11.99 3.48 -7.40
CA GLY A 20 -11.43 2.71 -8.50
C GLY A 20 -12.44 1.75 -9.08
N THR A 21 -11.94 0.72 -9.77
CA THR A 21 -12.78 -0.28 -10.44
C THR A 21 -12.78 -1.59 -9.66
N ALA A 22 -13.64 -2.54 -10.06
CA ALA A 22 -13.66 -3.86 -9.45
C ALA A 22 -12.32 -4.59 -9.61
N ASP A 23 -11.64 -4.38 -10.75
CA ASP A 23 -10.37 -5.03 -11.04
C ASP A 23 -9.17 -4.31 -10.43
N GLN A 24 -9.27 -2.99 -10.28
CA GLN A 24 -8.22 -2.15 -9.73
C GLN A 24 -8.79 -1.24 -8.64
N PRO A 25 -9.20 -1.82 -7.50
CA PRO A 25 -9.71 -1.00 -6.41
C PRO A 25 -8.58 -0.15 -5.81
N ALA A 26 -8.97 1.00 -5.30
CA ALA A 26 -8.06 1.92 -4.65
C ALA A 26 -8.70 2.44 -3.36
N TRP A 27 -7.88 2.77 -2.39
CA TRP A 27 -8.33 3.25 -1.09
C TRP A 27 -7.77 4.63 -0.82
N TYR A 28 -8.64 5.54 -0.39
CA TYR A 28 -8.32 6.94 -0.19
C TYR A 28 -8.75 7.40 1.20
N VAL A 29 -8.03 8.36 1.74
CA VAL A 29 -8.44 9.12 2.92
C VAL A 29 -8.27 10.61 2.58
N ARG A 30 -9.30 11.43 2.86
CA ARG A 30 -9.31 12.86 2.50
C ARG A 30 -8.98 13.09 1.02
N ASP A 31 -9.48 12.21 0.15
CA ASP A 31 -9.26 12.24 -1.30
C ASP A 31 -7.78 12.06 -1.70
N ARG A 32 -6.94 11.55 -0.80
CA ARG A 32 -5.54 11.24 -1.09
C ARG A 32 -5.35 9.73 -1.11
N LEU A 33 -4.58 9.26 -2.07
CA LEU A 33 -4.34 7.82 -2.25
C LEU A 33 -3.59 7.22 -1.06
N VAL A 34 -4.13 6.16 -0.49
CA VAL A 34 -3.47 5.32 0.50
C VAL A 34 -2.81 4.14 -0.22
N ALA A 35 -3.59 3.39 -0.98
CA ALA A 35 -3.10 2.22 -1.69
C ALA A 35 -3.99 1.92 -2.90
N ARG A 36 -3.41 1.25 -3.91
CA ARG A 36 -4.12 0.82 -5.12
C ARG A 36 -3.63 -0.55 -5.55
N LEU A 37 -4.55 -1.45 -5.86
CA LEU A 37 -4.23 -2.70 -6.54
C LEU A 37 -4.04 -2.41 -8.03
N VAL A 38 -2.86 -2.71 -8.56
CA VAL A 38 -2.58 -2.55 -9.99
C VAL A 38 -2.79 -3.87 -10.74
N ASP A 39 -2.68 -4.99 -10.02
CA ASP A 39 -3.09 -6.32 -10.47
C ASP A 39 -3.37 -7.15 -9.21
N PRO A 40 -3.91 -8.39 -9.33
CA PRO A 40 -4.30 -9.18 -8.15
C PRO A 40 -3.18 -9.48 -7.15
N GLN A 41 -1.92 -9.32 -7.56
CA GLN A 41 -0.76 -9.64 -6.72
C GLN A 41 0.05 -8.41 -6.30
N THR A 42 -0.21 -7.24 -6.88
CA THR A 42 0.64 -6.06 -6.67
C THR A 42 -0.16 -4.90 -6.11
N LEU A 43 0.20 -4.47 -4.93
CA LEU A 43 -0.41 -3.33 -4.24
C LEU A 43 0.59 -2.18 -4.21
N VAL A 44 0.24 -1.04 -4.79
CA VAL A 44 1.02 0.19 -4.66
C VAL A 44 0.55 0.92 -3.41
N ILE A 45 1.48 1.28 -2.53
CA ILE A 45 1.17 1.93 -1.25
C ILE A 45 1.97 3.24 -1.16
N ARG A 46 1.32 4.32 -0.75
CA ARG A 46 1.97 5.62 -0.53
C ARG A 46 2.65 5.63 0.83
N VAL A 47 3.99 5.69 0.87
CA VAL A 47 4.75 5.72 2.13
C VAL A 47 5.82 6.79 2.08
N PRO A 48 6.20 7.40 3.22
CA PRO A 48 7.33 8.32 3.26
C PRO A 48 8.62 7.59 2.87
N LEU A 49 9.53 8.30 2.15
CA LEU A 49 10.75 7.68 1.65
C LEU A 49 11.60 6.97 2.72
N PRO A 50 11.85 7.56 3.90
CA PRO A 50 12.66 6.85 4.90
C PRO A 50 12.02 5.54 5.37
N ARG A 51 10.69 5.51 5.49
CA ARG A 51 9.97 4.30 5.90
C ARG A 51 9.93 3.28 4.77
N ARG A 52 9.86 3.75 3.51
CA ARG A 52 9.97 2.88 2.35
C ARG A 52 11.30 2.14 2.33
N GLU A 53 12.39 2.86 2.55
CA GLU A 53 13.72 2.24 2.56
C GLU A 53 13.85 1.20 3.67
N ALA A 54 13.28 1.47 4.83
CA ALA A 54 13.25 0.52 5.94
C ALA A 54 12.45 -0.75 5.59
N LEU A 55 11.31 -0.60 4.91
CA LEU A 55 10.51 -1.75 4.45
C LEU A 55 11.28 -2.61 3.45
N LEU A 56 11.94 -1.96 2.48
CA LEU A 56 12.73 -2.67 1.46
C LEU A 56 13.89 -3.44 2.09
N GLU A 57 14.55 -2.85 3.07
CA GLU A 57 15.67 -3.50 3.75
C GLU A 57 15.20 -4.69 4.58
N ALA A 58 14.11 -4.52 5.32
CA ALA A 58 13.58 -5.57 6.19
C ALA A 58 12.87 -6.69 5.43
N HIS A 59 12.28 -6.39 4.26
CA HIS A 59 11.44 -7.33 3.51
C HIS A 59 11.76 -7.27 2.01
N PRO A 60 13.00 -7.63 1.60
CA PRO A 60 13.42 -7.46 0.20
C PRO A 60 12.64 -8.30 -0.81
N ASP A 61 12.07 -9.43 -0.37
CA ASP A 61 11.31 -10.31 -1.26
C ASP A 61 9.86 -9.91 -1.42
N GLY A 62 9.33 -9.19 -0.44
CA GLY A 62 7.91 -8.82 -0.41
C GLY A 62 7.59 -7.44 -0.94
N PHE A 63 8.60 -6.57 -1.04
CA PHE A 63 8.43 -5.19 -1.46
C PHE A 63 9.43 -4.81 -2.52
N GLY A 64 9.09 -3.85 -3.37
CA GLY A 64 9.98 -3.37 -4.40
C GLY A 64 9.62 -1.95 -4.83
N VAL A 65 10.54 -1.34 -5.58
CA VAL A 65 10.34 0.00 -6.16
C VAL A 65 10.78 -0.04 -7.62
N PRO A 66 9.84 -0.07 -8.56
CA PRO A 66 10.20 0.05 -9.97
C PRO A 66 10.91 1.38 -10.23
N PRO A 67 11.83 1.44 -11.23
CA PRO A 67 12.57 2.68 -11.52
C PRO A 67 11.67 3.91 -11.69
N ARG A 68 10.51 3.76 -12.30
CA ARG A 68 9.56 4.87 -12.51
C ARG A 68 8.98 5.43 -11.21
N MET A 69 9.09 4.69 -10.10
CA MET A 69 8.56 5.11 -8.79
C MET A 69 9.64 5.59 -7.83
N GLU A 70 10.91 5.51 -8.23
CA GLU A 70 12.02 5.74 -7.31
C GLU A 70 11.98 7.12 -6.64
N ALA A 71 11.59 8.14 -7.39
CA ALA A 71 11.49 9.52 -6.88
C ALA A 71 10.16 9.80 -6.16
N HIS A 72 9.24 8.85 -6.13
CA HIS A 72 7.91 9.04 -5.55
C HIS A 72 7.80 8.35 -4.19
N HIS A 73 6.94 8.88 -3.31
CA HIS A 73 6.65 8.28 -2.01
C HIS A 73 5.72 7.08 -2.18
N LYS A 74 6.22 6.03 -2.83
CA LYS A 74 5.45 4.82 -3.16
C LYS A 74 6.33 3.58 -3.03
N VAL A 75 5.69 2.45 -2.71
CA VAL A 75 6.30 1.14 -2.71
C VAL A 75 5.31 0.15 -3.30
N GLU A 76 5.80 -0.90 -3.95
CA GLU A 76 4.97 -2.03 -4.36
C GLU A 76 5.10 -3.14 -3.32
N ALA A 77 3.96 -3.69 -2.91
CA ALA A 77 3.91 -4.90 -2.09
C ALA A 77 3.43 -6.05 -2.98
N TYR A 78 4.18 -7.15 -2.96
CA TYR A 78 3.85 -8.35 -3.73
C TYR A 78 3.11 -9.32 -2.80
N LEU A 79 1.79 -9.33 -2.90
CA LEU A 79 0.92 -9.94 -1.89
C LEU A 79 1.17 -11.43 -1.64
N SER A 80 1.59 -12.18 -2.68
CA SER A 80 1.88 -13.60 -2.53
C SER A 80 3.15 -13.87 -1.73
N ARG A 81 4.04 -12.87 -1.60
CA ARG A 81 5.34 -13.03 -0.94
C ARG A 81 5.51 -12.15 0.28
N ALA A 82 4.78 -11.03 0.34
CA ALA A 82 4.94 -10.06 1.42
C ALA A 82 4.36 -10.58 2.73
N ASP A 83 5.08 -10.33 3.81
CA ASP A 83 4.56 -10.60 5.15
C ASP A 83 3.30 -9.76 5.40
N PRO A 84 2.16 -10.39 5.76
CA PRO A 84 0.92 -9.65 5.97
C PRO A 84 1.02 -8.53 7.01
N GLY A 85 1.79 -8.75 8.07
CA GLY A 85 2.02 -7.72 9.09
C GLY A 85 2.74 -6.51 8.52
N ALA A 86 3.72 -6.73 7.63
CA ALA A 86 4.44 -5.66 6.97
C ALA A 86 3.55 -4.89 5.98
N VAL A 87 2.65 -5.58 5.29
CA VAL A 87 1.69 -4.93 4.39
C VAL A 87 0.75 -4.04 5.20
N ARG A 88 0.21 -4.53 6.31
CA ARG A 88 -0.64 -3.74 7.19
C ARG A 88 0.10 -2.52 7.75
N GLU A 89 1.35 -2.70 8.17
CA GLU A 89 2.19 -1.59 8.62
C GLU A 89 2.34 -0.53 7.55
N ALA A 90 2.62 -0.94 6.30
CA ALA A 90 2.75 0.00 5.19
C ALA A 90 1.45 0.77 4.94
N ILE A 91 0.31 0.08 4.99
CA ILE A 91 -1.00 0.73 4.86
C ILE A 91 -1.23 1.74 6.00
N ASP A 92 -0.87 1.39 7.22
CA ASP A 92 -0.96 2.31 8.37
C ASP A 92 -0.13 3.56 8.16
N LEU A 93 1.10 3.41 7.68
CA LEU A 93 1.99 4.52 7.37
C LEU A 93 1.41 5.44 6.30
N ALA A 94 0.83 4.84 5.26
CA ALA A 94 0.16 5.59 4.19
C ALA A 94 -1.04 6.37 4.74
N TRP A 95 -1.86 5.72 5.53
CA TRP A 95 -3.02 6.36 6.15
C TRP A 95 -2.60 7.54 7.03
N GLU A 96 -1.59 7.34 7.88
CA GLU A 96 -1.06 8.42 8.72
C GLU A 96 -0.56 9.60 7.89
N MET A 97 0.18 9.33 6.82
CA MET A 97 0.73 10.37 5.96
C MET A 97 -0.38 11.13 5.24
N GLN A 98 -1.37 10.41 4.71
CA GLN A 98 -2.39 11.01 3.83
C GLN A 98 -3.53 11.70 4.57
N ARG A 99 -3.74 11.39 5.84
CA ARG A 99 -4.80 12.04 6.62
C ARG A 99 -4.40 13.38 7.24
N ARG A 100 -3.15 13.76 7.13
CA ARG A 100 -2.64 15.01 7.70
C ARG A 100 -3.07 16.24 6.92
#